data_cb28444aad04a300cfef2aa6fc0438f8
#
_entry.id   cb28444aad04a300cfef2aa6fc0438f8
#
_cell.length_a   1.000
_cell.length_b   1.000
_cell.length_c   1.000
_cell.angle_alpha   90.00
_cell.angle_beta   90.00
_cell.angle_gamma   90.00
#
_symmetry.space_group_name_H-M   'P 1'
#
loop_
_entity.id
_entity.type
_entity.pdbx_description
1 polymer ?
#
loop_
_entity_poly.entity_id
_entity_poly.type
_entity_poly.pdbx_seq_one_letter_code
_entity_poly.pdbx_strand_id
1 'polypeptide(L)'
;MKITRCKLSKKAQRRLLEFFTAEVTARTAADLLDIQPNTAALFYHKIRLVIDYHLSLEADELFDGEVELDESYFGGVRKGKRGRGAAGKTAVFGILKRNGKVYTIVVADTKQTTLIPVIKRKIKPDSFVYTDSYRSYNALDVSEFKHFRVNHSKEFTCGKNNHINGIENFWNQSKRTLRKYNGIDKKNFHLFLKECEFRFNYGSPSHQLKTLRKWCDI
;
A
#
# COMPACT_ATOMS: atom_id res chain seq x y z
N MET A 1 -14.37 5.79 11.56
CA MET A 1 -15.44 4.98 10.94
C MET A 1 -15.43 3.61 11.57
N LYS A 2 -16.59 2.96 11.78
CA LYS A 2 -16.72 1.61 12.34
C LYS A 2 -17.68 0.77 11.50
N ILE A 3 -17.68 -0.55 11.71
CA ILE A 3 -18.61 -1.43 10.99
C ILE A 3 -20.01 -1.30 11.60
N THR A 4 -20.95 -0.84 10.80
CA THR A 4 -22.37 -0.70 11.19
C THR A 4 -23.26 -1.60 10.33
N ARG A 5 -24.51 -1.82 10.77
CA ARG A 5 -25.54 -2.59 10.06
C ARG A 5 -25.04 -3.97 9.60
N CYS A 6 -24.39 -4.72 10.51
CA CYS A 6 -23.92 -6.08 10.27
C CYS A 6 -24.87 -7.09 10.92
N LYS A 7 -25.45 -8.00 10.10
CA LYS A 7 -26.37 -9.05 10.59
C LYS A 7 -25.64 -10.27 11.18
N LEU A 8 -24.31 -10.35 11.01
CA LEU A 8 -23.50 -11.43 11.59
C LEU A 8 -23.43 -11.29 13.12
N SER A 9 -23.42 -12.43 13.83
CA SER A 9 -23.18 -12.46 15.26
C SER A 9 -21.81 -11.85 15.61
N LYS A 10 -21.63 -11.30 16.79
CA LYS A 10 -20.33 -10.79 17.26
C LYS A 10 -19.25 -11.87 17.24
N LYS A 11 -19.60 -13.11 17.51
CA LYS A 11 -18.67 -14.27 17.40
C LYS A 11 -18.18 -14.46 15.97
N ALA A 12 -19.07 -14.47 14.99
CA ALA A 12 -18.71 -14.60 13.57
C ALA A 12 -17.87 -13.40 13.08
N GLN A 13 -18.20 -12.17 13.49
CA GLN A 13 -17.44 -10.98 13.16
C GLN A 13 -15.99 -11.05 13.68
N ARG A 14 -15.78 -11.50 14.92
CA ARG A 14 -14.46 -11.68 15.53
C ARG A 14 -13.63 -12.72 14.76
N ARG A 15 -14.24 -13.87 14.43
CA ARG A 15 -13.58 -14.91 13.64
C ARG A 15 -13.21 -14.43 12.24
N LEU A 16 -14.08 -13.67 11.57
CA LEU A 16 -13.77 -13.07 10.27
C LEU A 16 -12.61 -12.05 10.35
N LEU A 17 -12.51 -11.26 11.42
CA LEU A 17 -11.35 -10.38 11.65
C LEU A 17 -10.05 -11.19 11.82
N GLU A 18 -10.11 -12.29 12.58
CA GLU A 18 -8.97 -13.19 12.76
C GLU A 18 -8.52 -13.79 11.43
N PHE A 19 -9.46 -14.29 10.62
CA PHE A 19 -9.17 -14.83 9.29
C PHE A 19 -8.66 -13.74 8.32
N PHE A 20 -9.22 -12.54 8.36
CA PHE A 20 -8.73 -11.41 7.57
C PHE A 20 -7.27 -11.10 7.92
N THR A 21 -6.95 -11.01 9.21
CA THR A 21 -5.59 -10.74 9.69
C THR A 21 -4.62 -11.84 9.31
N ALA A 22 -5.05 -13.12 9.40
CA ALA A 22 -4.29 -14.30 8.97
C ALA A 22 -4.19 -14.44 7.44
N GLU A 23 -4.67 -13.46 6.67
CA GLU A 23 -4.66 -13.43 5.21
C GLU A 23 -5.45 -14.57 4.53
N VAL A 24 -6.38 -15.19 5.24
CA VAL A 24 -7.33 -16.15 4.66
C VAL A 24 -8.30 -15.43 3.72
N THR A 25 -8.60 -16.01 2.57
CA THR A 25 -9.55 -15.39 1.62
C THR A 25 -10.97 -15.39 2.21
N ALA A 26 -11.80 -14.42 1.80
CA ALA A 26 -13.19 -14.35 2.25
C ALA A 26 -13.99 -15.62 1.90
N ARG A 27 -13.71 -16.26 0.76
CA ARG A 27 -14.34 -17.51 0.35
C ARG A 27 -13.98 -18.65 1.30
N THR A 28 -12.71 -18.83 1.61
CA THR A 28 -12.24 -19.85 2.56
C THR A 28 -12.76 -19.58 3.97
N ALA A 29 -12.76 -18.29 4.41
CA ALA A 29 -13.31 -17.94 5.72
C ALA A 29 -14.82 -18.21 5.81
N ALA A 30 -15.56 -18.03 4.71
CA ALA A 30 -16.98 -18.33 4.64
C ALA A 30 -17.26 -19.84 4.80
N ASP A 31 -16.48 -20.66 4.11
CA ASP A 31 -16.55 -22.13 4.19
C ASP A 31 -16.28 -22.61 5.63
N LEU A 32 -15.20 -22.13 6.26
CA LEU A 32 -14.83 -22.49 7.63
C LEU A 32 -15.84 -22.02 8.71
N LEU A 33 -16.70 -21.04 8.41
CA LEU A 33 -17.69 -20.51 9.33
C LEU A 33 -19.13 -20.90 8.97
N ASP A 34 -19.31 -21.69 7.93
CA ASP A 34 -20.62 -22.08 7.39
C ASP A 34 -21.53 -20.85 7.15
N ILE A 35 -20.97 -19.84 6.45
CA ILE A 35 -21.72 -18.63 6.05
C ILE A 35 -21.61 -18.42 4.54
N GLN A 36 -22.54 -17.64 4.01
CA GLN A 36 -22.56 -17.31 2.58
C GLN A 36 -21.28 -16.57 2.15
N PRO A 37 -20.58 -16.98 1.06
CA PRO A 37 -19.34 -16.37 0.58
C PRO A 37 -19.48 -14.84 0.34
N ASN A 38 -20.61 -14.37 -0.20
CA ASN A 38 -20.88 -12.96 -0.42
C ASN A 38 -20.98 -12.18 0.89
N THR A 39 -21.45 -12.80 1.98
CA THR A 39 -21.51 -12.17 3.30
C THR A 39 -20.11 -11.94 3.86
N ALA A 40 -19.22 -12.93 3.77
CA ALA A 40 -17.83 -12.78 4.17
C ALA A 40 -17.06 -11.77 3.29
N ALA A 41 -17.29 -11.80 1.98
CA ALA A 41 -16.70 -10.83 1.04
C ALA A 41 -17.12 -9.38 1.35
N LEU A 42 -18.41 -9.16 1.63
CA LEU A 42 -18.93 -7.85 2.06
C LEU A 42 -18.32 -7.41 3.40
N PHE A 43 -18.16 -8.34 4.34
CA PHE A 43 -17.55 -8.02 5.63
C PHE A 43 -16.07 -7.62 5.45
N TYR A 44 -15.29 -8.32 4.63
CA TYR A 44 -13.91 -7.96 4.29
C TYR A 44 -13.84 -6.61 3.57
N HIS A 45 -14.80 -6.33 2.69
CA HIS A 45 -14.88 -5.02 2.05
C HIS A 45 -15.11 -3.91 3.09
N LYS A 46 -15.99 -4.13 4.09
CA LYS A 46 -16.19 -3.18 5.19
C LYS A 46 -14.93 -2.98 6.05
N ILE A 47 -14.17 -4.03 6.32
CA ILE A 47 -12.86 -3.90 7.01
C ILE A 47 -11.92 -2.99 6.21
N ARG A 48 -11.83 -3.17 4.89
CA ARG A 48 -10.99 -2.33 4.03
C ARG A 48 -11.43 -0.87 4.03
N LEU A 49 -12.74 -0.60 4.04
CA LEU A 49 -13.26 0.77 4.17
C LEU A 49 -12.88 1.40 5.53
N VAL A 50 -12.91 0.62 6.60
CA VAL A 50 -12.46 1.07 7.93
C VAL A 50 -10.96 1.36 7.92
N ILE A 51 -10.15 0.50 7.32
CA ILE A 51 -8.70 0.70 7.16
C ILE A 51 -8.43 2.00 6.40
N ASP A 52 -9.03 2.16 5.22
CA ASP A 52 -8.86 3.34 4.36
C ASP A 52 -9.20 4.63 5.11
N TYR A 53 -10.33 4.65 5.82
CA TYR A 53 -10.73 5.78 6.64
C TYR A 53 -9.70 6.12 7.74
N HIS A 54 -9.22 5.13 8.49
CA HIS A 54 -8.27 5.40 9.58
C HIS A 54 -6.90 5.80 9.07
N LEU A 55 -6.42 5.19 7.97
CA LEU A 55 -5.19 5.62 7.32
C LEU A 55 -5.31 7.02 6.71
N SER A 56 -6.49 7.42 6.24
CA SER A 56 -6.70 8.78 5.73
C SER A 56 -6.58 9.84 6.83
N LEU A 57 -6.95 9.52 8.07
CA LEU A 57 -6.75 10.40 9.22
C LEU A 57 -5.26 10.57 9.60
N GLU A 58 -4.45 9.53 9.37
CA GLU A 58 -3.00 9.58 9.58
C GLU A 58 -2.26 10.22 8.38
N ALA A 59 -2.94 10.35 7.24
CA ALA A 59 -2.33 10.80 5.99
C ALA A 59 -1.88 12.28 6.01
N ASP A 60 -2.25 13.07 6.98
CA ASP A 60 -1.80 14.46 7.14
C ASP A 60 -0.42 14.56 7.83
N GLU A 61 0.10 13.45 8.37
CA GLU A 61 1.47 13.39 8.87
C GLU A 61 2.47 13.56 7.72
N LEU A 62 3.38 14.52 7.87
CA LEU A 62 4.47 14.73 6.90
C LEU A 62 5.63 13.78 7.21
N PHE A 63 6.18 13.19 6.15
CA PHE A 63 7.39 12.41 6.22
C PHE A 63 8.61 13.33 6.37
N ASP A 64 9.55 12.95 7.22
CA ASP A 64 10.80 13.68 7.48
C ASP A 64 12.00 12.73 7.54
N GLY A 65 13.21 13.28 7.48
CA GLY A 65 14.45 12.52 7.54
C GLY A 65 14.71 11.75 6.24
N GLU A 66 15.02 10.45 6.35
CA GLU A 66 15.35 9.61 5.20
C GLU A 66 14.09 8.95 4.61
N VAL A 67 13.80 9.22 3.34
CA VAL A 67 12.58 8.80 2.66
C VAL A 67 12.91 8.14 1.33
N GLU A 68 12.33 6.98 1.07
CA GLU A 68 12.44 6.26 -0.20
C GLU A 68 11.18 6.47 -1.03
N LEU A 69 11.34 6.76 -2.33
CA LEU A 69 10.23 6.94 -3.27
C LEU A 69 10.36 5.93 -4.41
N ASP A 70 9.25 5.33 -4.77
CA ASP A 70 9.19 4.44 -5.94
C ASP A 70 7.75 4.33 -6.45
N GLU A 71 7.61 3.97 -7.73
CA GLU A 71 6.34 3.63 -8.32
C GLU A 71 6.24 2.14 -8.66
N SER A 72 5.03 1.62 -8.58
CA SER A 72 4.75 0.25 -8.98
C SER A 72 3.49 0.16 -9.83
N TYR A 73 3.40 -0.93 -10.62
CA TYR A 73 2.29 -1.16 -11.52
C TYR A 73 1.61 -2.48 -11.18
N PHE A 74 0.30 -2.41 -10.97
CA PHE A 74 -0.55 -3.55 -10.64
C PHE A 74 -1.54 -3.85 -11.77
N GLY A 75 -1.83 -5.13 -11.98
CA GLY A 75 -2.75 -5.60 -13.00
C GLY A 75 -2.20 -6.79 -13.76
N GLY A 76 -3.11 -7.53 -14.45
CA GLY A 76 -2.75 -8.74 -15.17
C GLY A 76 -1.84 -8.48 -16.38
N VAL A 77 -1.08 -9.52 -16.76
CA VAL A 77 -0.33 -9.54 -18.02
C VAL A 77 -1.33 -9.78 -19.15
N ARG A 78 -1.52 -8.80 -20.04
CA ARG A 78 -2.21 -9.04 -21.32
C ARG A 78 -1.22 -9.66 -22.32
N LYS A 79 -1.65 -10.73 -23.01
CA LYS A 79 -0.86 -11.36 -24.09
C LYS A 79 -0.34 -10.28 -25.05
N GLY A 80 0.99 -10.26 -25.26
CA GLY A 80 1.65 -9.45 -26.30
C GLY A 80 2.20 -8.09 -25.89
N LYS A 81 1.90 -7.55 -24.68
CA LYS A 81 2.45 -6.23 -24.28
C LYS A 81 3.17 -6.34 -22.93
N ARG A 82 4.50 -6.25 -22.96
CA ARG A 82 5.39 -6.20 -21.80
C ARG A 82 5.85 -4.76 -21.56
N GLY A 83 6.12 -4.37 -20.31
CA GLY A 83 6.77 -3.11 -19.93
C GLY A 83 6.00 -2.27 -18.91
N ARG A 84 6.69 -1.23 -18.40
CA ARG A 84 6.10 -0.16 -17.57
C ARG A 84 5.02 0.53 -18.39
N GLY A 85 3.82 0.74 -17.85
CA GLY A 85 2.73 1.42 -18.56
C GLY A 85 1.98 0.60 -19.60
N ALA A 86 2.11 -0.75 -19.61
CA ALA A 86 1.26 -1.60 -20.47
C ALA A 86 -0.22 -1.29 -20.20
N ALA A 87 -0.99 -1.06 -21.27
CA ALA A 87 -2.39 -0.65 -21.20
C ALA A 87 -3.23 -1.53 -20.27
N GLY A 88 -3.86 -0.92 -19.28
CA GLY A 88 -4.71 -1.59 -18.31
C GLY A 88 -4.09 -1.84 -16.93
N LYS A 89 -2.80 -1.56 -16.70
CA LYS A 89 -2.21 -1.57 -15.35
C LYS A 89 -2.59 -0.33 -14.57
N THR A 90 -2.75 -0.48 -13.26
CA THR A 90 -2.94 0.62 -12.32
C THR A 90 -1.58 1.07 -11.82
N ALA A 91 -1.24 2.33 -12.04
CA ALA A 91 -0.04 2.94 -11.49
C ALA A 91 -0.27 3.34 -10.04
N VAL A 92 0.70 3.07 -9.19
CA VAL A 92 0.70 3.46 -7.78
C VAL A 92 2.02 4.12 -7.45
N PHE A 93 1.98 5.06 -6.53
CA PHE A 93 3.15 5.75 -6.00
C PHE A 93 3.26 5.50 -4.50
N GLY A 94 4.46 5.28 -4.01
CA GLY A 94 4.76 5.03 -2.62
C GLY A 94 5.83 5.95 -2.06
N ILE A 95 5.67 6.31 -0.80
CA ILE A 95 6.61 7.06 0.02
C ILE A 95 6.87 6.24 1.27
N LEU A 96 8.10 5.82 1.51
CA LEU A 96 8.50 5.08 2.69
C LEU A 96 9.47 5.90 3.53
N LYS A 97 9.14 6.18 4.78
CA LYS A 97 10.11 6.64 5.78
C LYS A 97 10.96 5.45 6.20
N ARG A 98 12.28 5.55 6.11
CA ARG A 98 13.19 4.49 6.59
C ARG A 98 12.95 4.21 8.07
N ASN A 99 12.84 2.93 8.40
CA ASN A 99 12.46 2.44 9.74
C ASN A 99 11.10 2.96 10.24
N GLY A 100 10.23 3.37 9.33
CA GLY A 100 8.93 3.94 9.66
C GLY A 100 7.79 3.42 8.78
N LYS A 101 6.81 4.29 8.57
CA LYS A 101 5.59 3.99 7.82
C LYS A 101 5.77 4.15 6.31
N VAL A 102 4.94 3.44 5.54
CA VAL A 102 4.73 3.68 4.11
C VAL A 102 3.39 4.41 3.91
N TYR A 103 3.37 5.29 2.92
CA TYR A 103 2.17 5.92 2.37
C TYR A 103 2.05 5.54 0.90
N THR A 104 0.86 5.18 0.45
CA THR A 104 0.60 4.79 -0.94
C THR A 104 -0.58 5.54 -1.54
N ILE A 105 -0.51 5.81 -2.83
CA ILE A 105 -1.59 6.45 -3.59
C ILE A 105 -1.68 5.87 -5.00
N VAL A 106 -2.89 5.66 -5.48
CA VAL A 106 -3.15 5.37 -6.90
C VAL A 106 -3.02 6.67 -7.68
N VAL A 107 -2.22 6.66 -8.74
CA VAL A 107 -1.96 7.82 -9.59
C VAL A 107 -2.43 7.58 -11.01
N ALA A 108 -2.76 8.65 -11.72
CA ALA A 108 -3.19 8.58 -13.12
C ALA A 108 -2.03 8.12 -14.03
N ASP A 109 -0.85 8.64 -13.78
CA ASP A 109 0.41 8.30 -14.44
C ASP A 109 1.60 8.56 -13.50
N THR A 110 2.81 8.22 -13.95
CA THR A 110 4.04 8.43 -13.19
C THR A 110 4.87 9.60 -13.73
N LYS A 111 4.22 10.58 -14.34
CA LYS A 111 4.90 11.79 -14.83
C LYS A 111 5.27 12.70 -13.66
N GLN A 112 6.31 13.51 -13.89
CA GLN A 112 6.77 14.52 -12.95
C GLN A 112 5.62 15.43 -12.48
N THR A 113 4.76 15.90 -13.39
CA THR A 113 3.60 16.76 -13.08
C THR A 113 2.59 16.11 -12.12
N THR A 114 2.52 14.79 -12.10
CA THR A 114 1.65 14.03 -11.20
C THR A 114 2.31 13.74 -9.86
N LEU A 115 3.61 13.38 -9.86
CA LEU A 115 4.31 12.93 -8.66
C LEU A 115 4.79 14.07 -7.77
N ILE A 116 5.35 15.16 -8.34
CA ILE A 116 5.94 16.27 -7.57
C ILE A 116 4.93 16.92 -6.61
N PRO A 117 3.67 17.20 -6.98
CA PRO A 117 2.69 17.74 -6.03
C PRO A 117 2.42 16.83 -4.84
N VAL A 118 2.44 15.50 -5.04
CA VAL A 118 2.27 14.51 -3.95
C VAL A 118 3.48 14.54 -3.03
N ILE A 119 4.70 14.56 -3.59
CA ILE A 119 5.96 14.61 -2.85
C ILE A 119 6.01 15.84 -1.96
N LYS A 120 5.80 17.03 -2.54
CA LYS A 120 5.81 18.30 -1.80
C LYS A 120 4.77 18.40 -0.69
N ARG A 121 3.61 17.78 -0.89
CA ARG A 121 2.56 17.74 0.14
C ARG A 121 2.86 16.77 1.28
N LYS A 122 3.67 15.74 1.04
CA LYS A 122 3.86 14.61 1.97
C LYS A 122 5.22 14.58 2.64
N ILE A 123 6.21 15.29 2.11
CA ILE A 123 7.58 15.27 2.62
C ILE A 123 7.97 16.66 3.07
N LYS A 124 8.54 16.77 4.27
CA LYS A 124 9.07 18.05 4.78
C LYS A 124 10.27 18.48 3.96
N PRO A 125 10.44 19.81 3.75
CA PRO A 125 11.68 20.36 3.20
C PRO A 125 12.92 19.85 3.96
N ASP A 126 14.08 19.87 3.31
CA ASP A 126 15.37 19.41 3.84
C ASP A 126 15.48 17.88 4.10
N SER A 127 14.44 17.10 3.83
CA SER A 127 14.47 15.65 3.92
C SER A 127 15.43 15.04 2.89
N PHE A 128 16.04 13.91 3.25
CA PHE A 128 16.86 13.09 2.36
C PHE A 128 15.95 12.17 1.54
N VAL A 129 15.88 12.37 0.24
CA VAL A 129 14.97 11.66 -0.66
C VAL A 129 15.76 10.74 -1.58
N TYR A 130 15.51 9.44 -1.48
CA TYR A 130 16.12 8.40 -2.28
C TYR A 130 15.14 7.91 -3.34
N THR A 131 15.57 7.90 -4.61
CA THR A 131 14.77 7.42 -5.75
C THR A 131 15.61 6.53 -6.66
N ASP A 132 14.97 5.80 -7.55
CA ASP A 132 15.66 5.25 -8.71
C ASP A 132 16.07 6.37 -9.70
N SER A 133 16.72 5.98 -10.79
CA SER A 133 17.17 6.92 -11.83
C SER A 133 16.07 7.30 -12.82
N TYR A 134 14.79 7.16 -12.48
CA TYR A 134 13.69 7.49 -13.37
C TYR A 134 13.54 8.99 -13.60
N ARG A 135 13.35 9.39 -14.87
CA ARG A 135 13.36 10.80 -15.29
C ARG A 135 12.32 11.69 -14.60
N SER A 136 11.23 11.12 -14.10
CA SER A 136 10.18 11.86 -13.38
C SER A 136 10.65 12.52 -12.10
N TYR A 137 11.80 12.06 -11.56
CA TYR A 137 12.41 12.62 -10.35
C TYR A 137 13.45 13.72 -10.62
N ASN A 138 13.71 14.08 -11.89
CA ASN A 138 14.73 15.10 -12.22
C ASN A 138 14.47 16.46 -11.57
N ALA A 139 13.20 16.83 -11.34
CA ALA A 139 12.86 18.07 -10.68
C ALA A 139 13.27 18.13 -9.20
N LEU A 140 13.55 16.98 -8.56
CA LEU A 140 14.00 16.93 -7.18
C LEU A 140 15.44 17.40 -7.01
N ASP A 141 16.28 17.36 -8.07
CA ASP A 141 17.67 17.79 -8.02
C ASP A 141 17.83 19.31 -7.76
N VAL A 142 16.79 20.09 -8.10
CA VAL A 142 16.74 21.55 -7.92
C VAL A 142 15.63 21.98 -6.98
N SER A 143 15.18 21.06 -6.12
CA SER A 143 14.08 21.27 -5.18
C SER A 143 14.58 21.58 -3.76
N GLU A 144 13.64 21.72 -2.85
CA GLU A 144 13.87 21.88 -1.41
C GLU A 144 14.32 20.60 -0.67
N PHE A 145 14.56 19.50 -1.41
CA PHE A 145 14.95 18.19 -0.85
C PHE A 145 16.43 17.89 -1.15
N LYS A 146 17.06 17.09 -0.27
CA LYS A 146 18.39 16.50 -0.51
C LYS A 146 18.22 15.22 -1.28
N HIS A 147 18.21 15.30 -2.62
CA HIS A 147 17.89 14.18 -3.50
C HIS A 147 19.11 13.28 -3.79
N PHE A 148 18.93 11.98 -3.64
CA PHE A 148 19.91 10.94 -3.92
C PHE A 148 19.33 9.93 -4.90
N ARG A 149 20.00 9.74 -6.02
CA ARG A 149 19.60 8.73 -7.02
C ARG A 149 20.34 7.44 -6.80
N VAL A 150 19.60 6.34 -6.80
CA VAL A 150 20.13 4.98 -6.76
C VAL A 150 20.28 4.47 -8.19
N ASN A 151 21.50 4.10 -8.58
CA ASN A 151 21.76 3.52 -9.89
C ASN A 151 22.07 2.03 -9.74
N HIS A 152 21.06 1.18 -9.91
CA HIS A 152 21.17 -0.28 -9.79
C HIS A 152 22.20 -0.93 -10.73
N SER A 153 22.64 -0.25 -11.79
CA SER A 153 23.60 -0.79 -12.76
C SER A 153 25.07 -0.47 -12.44
N LYS A 154 25.35 0.44 -11.49
CA LYS A 154 26.72 0.91 -11.22
C LYS A 154 27.18 0.77 -9.77
N GLU A 155 26.31 0.52 -8.81
CA GLU A 155 26.63 0.62 -7.40
C GLU A 155 26.50 -0.68 -6.62
N PHE A 156 27.47 -1.60 -6.83
CA PHE A 156 27.78 -2.58 -5.79
C PHE A 156 28.72 -2.02 -4.69
N THR A 157 29.20 -0.76 -4.80
CA THR A 157 30.32 -0.28 -3.98
C THR A 157 30.29 1.17 -3.49
N CYS A 158 29.32 2.01 -3.80
CA CYS A 158 29.28 3.40 -3.34
C CYS A 158 28.25 3.65 -2.24
N GLY A 159 28.73 3.67 -0.97
CA GLY A 159 27.97 4.18 0.20
C GLY A 159 26.91 3.21 0.73
N LYS A 160 27.11 2.71 1.94
CA LYS A 160 26.23 1.71 2.61
C LYS A 160 24.74 2.09 2.74
N ASN A 161 24.35 3.33 2.44
CA ASN A 161 22.99 3.85 2.66
C ASN A 161 22.26 4.33 1.40
N ASN A 162 22.84 4.26 0.22
CA ASN A 162 22.18 4.73 -1.02
C ASN A 162 21.41 3.58 -1.68
N HIS A 163 20.20 3.29 -1.22
CA HIS A 163 19.31 2.25 -1.73
C HIS A 163 17.84 2.62 -1.52
N ILE A 164 16.94 1.93 -2.21
CA ILE A 164 15.48 1.98 -2.04
C ILE A 164 14.88 0.61 -1.71
N ASN A 165 15.67 -0.24 -1.07
CA ASN A 165 15.31 -1.62 -0.77
C ASN A 165 14.04 -1.73 0.11
N GLY A 166 13.79 -0.74 0.96
CA GLY A 166 12.62 -0.72 1.84
C GLY A 166 11.32 -0.65 1.04
N ILE A 167 11.21 0.32 0.13
CA ILE A 167 10.02 0.49 -0.71
C ILE A 167 9.86 -0.64 -1.73
N GLU A 168 10.96 -1.15 -2.29
CA GLU A 168 10.93 -2.32 -3.17
C GLU A 168 10.43 -3.58 -2.44
N ASN A 169 10.88 -3.80 -1.20
CA ASN A 169 10.40 -4.90 -0.36
C ASN A 169 8.89 -4.76 -0.08
N PHE A 170 8.43 -3.56 0.23
CA PHE A 170 6.99 -3.28 0.40
C PHE A 170 6.20 -3.66 -0.86
N TRP A 171 6.66 -3.28 -2.07
CA TRP A 171 6.00 -3.67 -3.32
C TRP A 171 5.98 -5.18 -3.53
N ASN A 172 7.08 -5.87 -3.22
CA ASN A 172 7.17 -7.31 -3.33
C ASN A 172 6.18 -8.01 -2.38
N GLN A 173 6.05 -7.54 -1.15
CA GLN A 173 5.05 -8.03 -0.19
C GLN A 173 3.63 -7.78 -0.68
N SER A 174 3.34 -6.55 -1.14
CA SER A 174 2.03 -6.17 -1.67
C SER A 174 1.63 -7.03 -2.87
N LYS A 175 2.54 -7.27 -3.81
CA LYS A 175 2.29 -8.14 -4.97
C LYS A 175 2.01 -9.59 -4.55
N ARG A 176 2.69 -10.12 -3.52
CA ARG A 176 2.41 -11.45 -2.96
C ARG A 176 1.02 -11.52 -2.33
N THR A 177 0.68 -10.56 -1.48
CA THR A 177 -0.62 -10.47 -0.82
C THR A 177 -1.76 -10.37 -1.83
N LEU A 178 -1.59 -9.56 -2.89
CA LEU A 178 -2.64 -9.33 -3.88
C LEU A 178 -2.76 -10.43 -4.94
N ARG A 179 -1.75 -11.30 -5.09
CA ARG A 179 -1.78 -12.41 -6.07
C ARG A 179 -2.93 -13.38 -5.86
N LYS A 180 -3.39 -13.57 -4.62
CA LYS A 180 -4.52 -14.45 -4.29
C LYS A 180 -5.89 -13.90 -4.75
N TYR A 181 -5.96 -12.61 -5.10
CA TYR A 181 -7.17 -11.99 -5.58
C TYR A 181 -7.12 -11.86 -7.11
N ASN A 182 -7.92 -12.69 -7.80
CA ASN A 182 -8.07 -12.63 -9.25
C ASN A 182 -9.19 -11.65 -9.59
N GLY A 183 -8.90 -10.62 -10.42
CA GLY A 183 -9.91 -9.71 -10.94
C GLY A 183 -10.41 -8.66 -9.94
N ILE A 184 -9.52 -8.03 -9.18
CA ILE A 184 -9.88 -6.86 -8.37
C ILE A 184 -10.42 -5.76 -9.30
N ASP A 185 -11.66 -5.32 -9.05
CA ASP A 185 -12.25 -4.19 -9.75
C ASP A 185 -11.39 -2.92 -9.51
N LYS A 186 -11.06 -2.21 -10.60
CA LYS A 186 -10.22 -1.01 -10.53
C LYS A 186 -10.75 0.05 -9.58
N LYS A 187 -12.06 0.21 -9.47
CA LYS A 187 -12.69 1.17 -8.54
C LYS A 187 -12.43 0.84 -7.07
N ASN A 188 -12.21 -0.43 -6.75
CA ASN A 188 -11.95 -0.91 -5.39
C ASN A 188 -10.46 -1.17 -5.14
N PHE A 189 -9.60 -1.05 -6.17
CA PHE A 189 -8.18 -1.39 -6.05
C PHE A 189 -7.47 -0.60 -4.95
N HIS A 190 -7.80 0.68 -4.77
CA HIS A 190 -7.24 1.52 -3.71
C HIS A 190 -7.45 0.93 -2.30
N LEU A 191 -8.59 0.27 -2.04
CA LEU A 191 -8.87 -0.38 -0.76
C LEU A 191 -7.94 -1.57 -0.48
N PHE A 192 -7.60 -2.33 -1.51
CA PHE A 192 -6.64 -3.43 -1.40
C PHE A 192 -5.20 -2.92 -1.23
N LEU A 193 -4.86 -1.82 -1.88
CA LEU A 193 -3.58 -1.14 -1.69
C LEU A 193 -3.46 -0.62 -0.25
N LYS A 194 -4.51 0.00 0.30
CA LYS A 194 -4.56 0.45 1.71
C LYS A 194 -4.52 -0.72 2.70
N GLU A 195 -5.05 -1.88 2.36
CA GLU A 195 -4.84 -3.09 3.17
C GLU A 195 -3.35 -3.46 3.22
N CYS A 196 -2.61 -3.41 2.10
CA CYS A 196 -1.17 -3.67 2.09
C CYS A 196 -0.38 -2.64 2.91
N GLU A 197 -0.72 -1.35 2.79
CA GLU A 197 -0.17 -0.26 3.57
C GLU A 197 -0.40 -0.47 5.08
N PHE A 198 -1.64 -0.81 5.49
CA PHE A 198 -1.97 -1.15 6.86
C PHE A 198 -1.14 -2.31 7.40
N ARG A 199 -1.04 -3.41 6.64
CA ARG A 199 -0.27 -4.59 7.05
C ARG A 199 1.20 -4.27 7.28
N PHE A 200 1.79 -3.46 6.42
CA PHE A 200 3.17 -3.01 6.57
C PHE A 200 3.35 -2.11 7.80
N ASN A 201 2.50 -1.09 7.93
CA ASN A 201 2.63 -0.07 8.98
C ASN A 201 2.33 -0.60 10.40
N TYR A 202 1.47 -1.62 10.51
CA TYR A 202 1.06 -2.20 11.79
C TYR A 202 1.77 -3.53 12.12
N GLY A 203 2.68 -3.98 11.26
CA GLY A 203 3.62 -5.06 11.52
C GLY A 203 2.98 -6.41 11.85
N SER A 204 3.09 -6.89 13.08
CA SER A 204 2.68 -8.26 13.45
C SER A 204 1.15 -8.49 13.36
N PRO A 205 0.71 -9.72 13.00
CA PRO A 205 -0.72 -10.06 12.97
C PRO A 205 -1.45 -9.80 14.29
N SER A 206 -0.80 -9.99 15.42
CA SER A 206 -1.40 -9.71 16.73
C SER A 206 -1.69 -8.21 16.92
N HIS A 207 -0.78 -7.33 16.51
CA HIS A 207 -0.98 -5.88 16.55
C HIS A 207 -2.04 -5.43 15.54
N GLN A 208 -2.03 -5.96 14.33
CA GLN A 208 -3.06 -5.72 13.32
C GLN A 208 -4.45 -6.09 13.84
N LEU A 209 -4.60 -7.28 14.45
CA LEU A 209 -5.87 -7.75 14.98
C LEU A 209 -6.38 -6.85 16.12
N LYS A 210 -5.50 -6.47 17.06
CA LYS A 210 -5.84 -5.56 18.16
C LYS A 210 -6.34 -4.22 17.63
N THR A 211 -5.65 -3.67 16.64
CA THR A 211 -6.01 -2.40 16.00
C THR A 211 -7.36 -2.50 15.27
N LEU A 212 -7.56 -3.56 14.47
CA LEU A 212 -8.81 -3.75 13.74
C LEU A 212 -10.00 -3.97 14.66
N ARG A 213 -9.85 -4.68 15.77
CA ARG A 213 -10.92 -4.83 16.78
C ARG A 213 -11.36 -3.47 17.32
N LYS A 214 -10.41 -2.59 17.65
CA LYS A 214 -10.68 -1.22 18.08
C LYS A 214 -11.37 -0.40 17.00
N TRP A 215 -10.86 -0.41 15.78
CA TRP A 215 -11.39 0.40 14.68
C TRP A 215 -12.77 -0.06 14.20
N CYS A 216 -12.99 -1.37 14.16
CA CYS A 216 -14.26 -1.97 13.73
C CYS A 216 -15.35 -1.98 14.82
N ASP A 217 -14.99 -1.74 16.09
CA ASP A 217 -15.87 -1.81 17.27
C ASP A 217 -16.44 -3.24 17.47
N ILE A 218 -15.51 -4.25 17.51
CA ILE A 218 -15.85 -5.68 17.56
C ILE A 218 -15.12 -6.40 18.71
#